data_8a4041c10c8de18f6b881f5da2d22006
#
_entry.id   8a4041c10c8de18f6b881f5da2d22006
#
_cell.length_a   1.000
_cell.length_b   1.000
_cell.length_c   1.000
_cell.angle_alpha   90.00
_cell.angle_beta   90.00
_cell.angle_gamma   90.00
#
_symmetry.space_group_name_H-M   'P 1'
#
loop_
_entity.id
_entity.type
_entity.pdbx_description
1 polymer ?
#
loop_
_entity_poly.entity_id
_entity_poly.type
_entity_poly.pdbx_seq_one_letter_code
_entity_poly.pdbx_strand_id
1 'polypeptide(L)'
;MAKRFYPGVLEKGAKGTFGAWFPDFPDCVAAGRSQEEAIEKAEHELATVVYAYAESDKALPEPTPFETIALPKGSRFLAFFVVGVEPPSPSERVNIYLPKHLLARADEAAARLGMSRSSFFGLAISAMMGVDLRPGSLARLKWSAAPASKPKTR
;
A
#
# COMPACT_ATOMS: atom_id res chain seq x y z
N MET A 1 -13.22 1.87 10.43
CA MET A 1 -14.02 2.51 9.37
C MET A 1 -14.44 1.47 8.35
N ALA A 2 -15.55 1.67 7.67
CA ALA A 2 -16.04 0.71 6.69
C ALA A 2 -15.09 0.65 5.47
N LYS A 3 -14.77 -0.56 5.04
CA LYS A 3 -13.98 -0.82 3.82
C LYS A 3 -14.75 -0.29 2.61
N ARG A 4 -14.08 0.46 1.73
CA ARG A 4 -14.64 0.92 0.46
C ARG A 4 -14.18 0.00 -0.66
N PHE A 5 -15.05 -0.24 -1.63
CA PHE A 5 -14.77 -1.14 -2.74
C PHE A 5 -14.75 -0.35 -4.04
N TYR A 6 -13.58 -0.28 -4.67
CA TYR A 6 -13.39 0.44 -5.92
C TYR A 6 -13.38 -0.51 -7.11
N PRO A 7 -14.14 -0.19 -8.17
CA PRO A 7 -14.13 -0.97 -9.40
C PRO A 7 -12.83 -0.74 -10.17
N GLY A 8 -12.22 -1.81 -10.63
CA GLY A 8 -11.13 -1.79 -11.57
C GLY A 8 -11.54 -2.35 -12.93
N VAL A 9 -10.89 -1.89 -13.98
CA VAL A 9 -11.08 -2.33 -15.35
C VAL A 9 -9.85 -3.10 -15.81
N LEU A 10 -10.03 -4.33 -16.26
CA LEU A 10 -9.01 -5.13 -16.88
C LEU A 10 -9.20 -5.13 -18.40
N GLU A 11 -8.16 -4.83 -19.14
CA GLU A 11 -8.17 -4.79 -20.59
C GLU A 11 -6.95 -5.48 -21.20
N LYS A 12 -7.08 -5.89 -22.45
CA LYS A 12 -5.98 -6.48 -23.20
C LYS A 12 -5.15 -5.38 -23.84
N GLY A 13 -3.89 -5.28 -23.46
CA GLY A 13 -2.93 -4.35 -24.03
C GLY A 13 -2.35 -4.83 -25.35
N ALA A 14 -1.41 -4.05 -25.88
CA ALA A 14 -0.66 -4.43 -27.08
C ALA A 14 0.31 -5.58 -26.79
N LYS A 15 0.67 -6.35 -27.81
CA LYS A 15 1.71 -7.41 -27.73
C LYS A 15 1.48 -8.49 -26.66
N GLY A 16 0.22 -8.78 -26.32
CA GLY A 16 -0.10 -9.83 -25.36
C GLY A 16 0.03 -9.41 -23.88
N THR A 17 0.18 -8.13 -23.60
CA THR A 17 0.13 -7.61 -22.23
C THR A 17 -1.31 -7.41 -21.75
N PHE A 18 -1.48 -7.16 -20.46
CA PHE A 18 -2.75 -6.82 -19.83
C PHE A 18 -2.59 -5.50 -19.11
N GLY A 19 -3.61 -4.65 -19.20
CA GLY A 19 -3.71 -3.39 -18.48
C GLY A 19 -4.80 -3.46 -17.41
N ALA A 20 -4.57 -2.83 -16.28
CA ALA A 20 -5.56 -2.68 -15.23
C ALA A 20 -5.54 -1.23 -14.74
N TRP A 21 -6.72 -0.63 -14.53
CA TRP A 21 -6.85 0.76 -14.13
C TRP A 21 -8.15 0.97 -13.33
N PHE A 22 -8.23 2.09 -12.60
CA PHE A 22 -9.37 2.44 -11.77
C PHE A 22 -10.03 3.73 -12.27
N PRO A 23 -11.35 3.73 -12.57
CA PRO A 23 -12.08 4.94 -12.99
C PRO A 23 -11.97 6.10 -12.00
N ASP A 24 -11.98 5.77 -10.70
CA ASP A 24 -11.95 6.73 -9.60
C ASP A 24 -10.55 7.29 -9.32
N PHE A 25 -9.51 6.67 -9.88
CA PHE A 25 -8.11 7.05 -9.70
C PHE A 25 -7.37 7.04 -11.06
N PRO A 26 -7.52 8.11 -11.87
CA PRO A 26 -7.02 8.14 -13.25
C PRO A 26 -5.51 7.89 -13.39
N ASP A 27 -4.73 8.23 -12.36
CA ASP A 27 -3.28 8.03 -12.35
C ASP A 27 -2.87 6.61 -11.92
N CYS A 28 -3.84 5.79 -11.50
CA CYS A 28 -3.61 4.42 -11.02
C CYS A 28 -3.79 3.44 -12.18
N VAL A 29 -2.71 3.20 -12.92
CA VAL A 29 -2.67 2.31 -14.07
C VAL A 29 -1.53 1.32 -13.93
N ALA A 30 -1.78 0.05 -14.18
CA ALA A 30 -0.78 -1.00 -14.13
C ALA A 30 -0.79 -1.86 -15.39
N ALA A 31 0.34 -2.48 -15.69
CA ALA A 31 0.47 -3.44 -16.79
C ALA A 31 1.19 -4.71 -16.34
N GLY A 32 0.74 -5.84 -16.84
CA GLY A 32 1.30 -7.16 -16.54
C GLY A 32 1.41 -8.06 -17.77
N ARG A 33 2.15 -9.14 -17.63
CA ARG A 33 2.26 -10.19 -18.65
C ARG A 33 1.12 -11.20 -18.55
N SER A 34 0.45 -11.26 -17.40
CA SER A 34 -0.77 -12.04 -17.16
C SER A 34 -1.85 -11.13 -16.56
N GLN A 35 -3.08 -11.63 -16.51
CA GLN A 35 -4.21 -10.92 -15.90
C GLN A 35 -3.97 -10.71 -14.39
N GLU A 36 -3.51 -11.77 -13.74
CA GLU A 36 -3.19 -11.80 -12.32
C GLU A 36 -2.11 -10.76 -11.98
N GLU A 37 -1.01 -10.74 -12.75
CA GLU A 37 0.08 -9.79 -12.55
C GLU A 37 -0.39 -8.33 -12.74
N ALA A 38 -1.26 -8.06 -13.71
CA ALA A 38 -1.81 -6.74 -13.95
C ALA A 38 -2.70 -6.29 -12.78
N ILE A 39 -3.55 -7.17 -12.26
CA ILE A 39 -4.43 -6.90 -11.13
C ILE A 39 -3.61 -6.68 -9.86
N GLU A 40 -2.67 -7.56 -9.52
CA GLU A 40 -1.81 -7.43 -8.34
C GLU A 40 -1.04 -6.10 -8.33
N LYS A 41 -0.49 -5.70 -9.48
CA LYS A 41 0.18 -4.41 -9.61
C LYS A 41 -0.79 -3.24 -9.45
N ALA A 42 -1.99 -3.34 -10.02
CA ALA A 42 -3.01 -2.31 -9.88
C ALA A 42 -3.48 -2.16 -8.42
N GLU A 43 -3.66 -3.26 -7.71
CA GLU A 43 -3.96 -3.25 -6.28
C GLU A 43 -2.86 -2.54 -5.48
N HIS A 44 -1.61 -2.82 -5.80
CA HIS A 44 -0.46 -2.19 -5.15
C HIS A 44 -0.40 -0.68 -5.42
N GLU A 45 -0.61 -0.26 -6.67
CA GLU A 45 -0.66 1.15 -7.05
C GLU A 45 -1.82 1.87 -6.35
N LEU A 46 -3.02 1.25 -6.33
CA LEU A 46 -4.19 1.82 -5.65
C LEU A 46 -3.90 2.06 -4.17
N ALA A 47 -3.27 1.12 -3.51
CA ALA A 47 -2.92 1.26 -2.11
C ALA A 47 -1.93 2.41 -1.87
N THR A 48 -0.98 2.60 -2.77
CA THR A 48 -0.02 3.73 -2.72
C THR A 48 -0.75 5.06 -2.90
N VAL A 49 -1.68 5.14 -3.86
CA VAL A 49 -2.48 6.33 -4.12
C VAL A 49 -3.38 6.66 -2.93
N VAL A 50 -4.05 5.67 -2.34
CA VAL A 50 -4.89 5.85 -1.15
C VAL A 50 -4.08 6.37 0.04
N TYR A 51 -2.87 5.89 0.22
CA TYR A 51 -1.97 6.40 1.25
C TYR A 51 -1.60 7.87 1.01
N ALA A 52 -1.30 8.26 -0.24
CA ALA A 52 -1.01 9.64 -0.59
C ALA A 52 -2.21 10.59 -0.37
N TYR A 53 -3.44 10.10 -0.59
CA TYR A 53 -4.66 10.84 -0.24
C TYR A 53 -4.73 11.11 1.27
N ALA A 54 -4.40 10.11 2.09
CA ALA A 54 -4.35 10.25 3.55
C ALA A 54 -3.32 11.27 4.01
N GLU A 55 -2.10 11.20 3.47
CA GLU A 55 -1.04 12.15 3.83
C GLU A 55 -1.36 13.59 3.42
N SER A 56 -2.17 13.75 2.37
CA SER A 56 -2.59 15.05 1.86
C SER A 56 -3.90 15.56 2.46
N ASP A 57 -4.47 14.84 3.43
CA ASP A 57 -5.80 15.11 4.02
C ASP A 57 -6.90 15.25 2.96
N LYS A 58 -6.77 14.53 1.86
CA LYS A 58 -7.76 14.48 0.79
C LYS A 58 -8.77 13.38 1.03
N ALA A 59 -10.04 13.69 0.87
CA ALA A 59 -11.10 12.69 0.89
C ALA A 59 -10.96 11.74 -0.30
N LEU A 60 -11.13 10.43 -0.04
CA LEU A 60 -11.20 9.45 -1.13
C LEU A 60 -12.46 9.69 -1.97
N PRO A 61 -12.37 9.53 -3.30
CA PRO A 61 -13.55 9.64 -4.17
C PRO A 61 -14.61 8.60 -3.79
N GLU A 62 -15.86 8.88 -4.13
CA GLU A 62 -16.91 7.87 -4.01
C GLU A 62 -16.77 6.85 -5.14
N PRO A 63 -16.89 5.53 -4.83
CA PRO A 63 -16.76 4.50 -5.84
C PRO A 63 -17.79 4.64 -6.97
N THR A 64 -17.32 4.62 -8.21
CA THR A 64 -18.18 4.69 -9.40
C THR A 64 -18.96 3.38 -9.57
N PRO A 65 -20.30 3.40 -9.74
CA PRO A 65 -21.06 2.20 -10.05
C PRO A 65 -20.63 1.57 -11.38
N PHE A 66 -20.58 0.24 -11.47
CA PHE A 66 -20.14 -0.48 -12.67
C PHE A 66 -20.90 -0.05 -13.95
N GLU A 67 -22.19 0.21 -13.82
CA GLU A 67 -23.08 0.55 -14.92
C GLU A 67 -22.75 1.92 -15.54
N THR A 68 -22.02 2.76 -14.81
CA THR A 68 -21.66 4.11 -15.25
C THR A 68 -20.23 4.25 -15.74
N ILE A 69 -19.45 3.17 -15.66
CA ILE A 69 -18.05 3.18 -16.10
C ILE A 69 -17.98 3.32 -17.62
N ALA A 70 -17.44 4.44 -18.09
CA ALA A 70 -17.19 4.66 -19.52
C ALA A 70 -15.86 4.01 -19.92
N LEU A 71 -15.93 3.05 -20.83
CA LEU A 71 -14.73 2.45 -21.42
C LEU A 71 -14.16 3.37 -22.51
N PRO A 72 -12.83 3.60 -22.56
CA PRO A 72 -12.19 4.36 -23.62
C PRO A 72 -12.48 3.78 -25.01
N LYS A 73 -12.58 4.63 -26.03
CA LYS A 73 -12.72 4.18 -27.42
C LYS A 73 -11.51 3.32 -27.81
N GLY A 74 -11.78 2.12 -28.33
CA GLY A 74 -10.73 1.18 -28.70
C GLY A 74 -10.20 0.33 -27.55
N SER A 75 -10.75 0.48 -26.33
CA SER A 75 -10.46 -0.42 -25.21
C SER A 75 -10.80 -1.88 -25.58
N ARG A 76 -9.90 -2.78 -25.28
CA ARG A 76 -10.10 -4.23 -25.42
C ARG A 76 -10.48 -4.80 -24.06
N PHE A 77 -11.64 -4.36 -23.57
CA PHE A 77 -12.20 -4.76 -22.29
C PHE A 77 -12.24 -6.28 -22.11
N LEU A 78 -11.83 -6.76 -20.96
CA LEU A 78 -11.88 -8.17 -20.57
C LEU A 78 -12.85 -8.40 -19.41
N ALA A 79 -12.67 -7.66 -18.31
CA ALA A 79 -13.45 -7.84 -17.10
C ALA A 79 -13.41 -6.61 -16.19
N PHE A 80 -14.38 -6.52 -15.31
CA PHE A 80 -14.28 -5.70 -14.11
C PHE A 80 -13.73 -6.54 -12.95
N PHE A 81 -12.99 -5.91 -12.07
CA PHE A 81 -12.59 -6.48 -10.78
C PHE A 81 -12.86 -5.46 -9.67
N VAL A 82 -12.78 -5.87 -8.43
CA VAL A 82 -13.07 -5.01 -7.27
C VAL A 82 -11.94 -5.10 -6.27
N VAL A 83 -11.45 -3.95 -5.84
CA VAL A 83 -10.45 -3.87 -4.78
C VAL A 83 -11.04 -3.20 -3.55
N GLY A 84 -10.95 -3.89 -2.42
CA GLY A 84 -11.37 -3.35 -1.15
C GLY A 84 -10.26 -2.54 -0.50
N VAL A 85 -10.53 -1.28 -0.23
CA VAL A 85 -9.61 -0.34 0.39
C VAL A 85 -10.13 0.06 1.77
N GLU A 86 -9.27 -0.01 2.77
CA GLU A 86 -9.55 0.59 4.08
C GLU A 86 -9.18 2.06 4.02
N PRO A 87 -10.14 2.99 4.25
CA PRO A 87 -9.82 4.40 4.33
C PRO A 87 -8.77 4.62 5.42
N PRO A 88 -7.76 5.44 5.15
CA PRO A 88 -6.77 5.75 6.17
C PRO A 88 -7.44 6.41 7.37
N SER A 89 -7.12 5.93 8.54
CA SER A 89 -7.55 6.54 9.78
C SER A 89 -6.82 7.87 10.01
N PRO A 90 -7.48 8.89 10.56
CA PRO A 90 -6.81 10.11 10.98
C PRO A 90 -5.64 9.79 11.91
N SER A 91 -4.51 10.48 11.69
CA SER A 91 -3.36 10.32 12.57
C SER A 91 -3.62 10.99 13.92
N GLU A 92 -3.36 10.29 15.02
CA GLU A 92 -3.43 10.81 16.36
C GLU A 92 -2.01 11.03 16.92
N ARG A 93 -1.81 12.14 17.64
CA ARG A 93 -0.52 12.42 18.28
C ARG A 93 -0.40 11.62 19.57
N VAL A 94 0.62 10.75 19.61
CA VAL A 94 0.95 9.96 20.79
C VAL A 94 2.31 10.35 21.33
N ASN A 95 2.42 10.56 22.64
CA ASN A 95 3.68 10.77 23.33
C ASN A 95 4.13 9.46 23.96
N ILE A 96 5.33 9.00 23.61
CA ILE A 96 5.93 7.79 24.16
C ILE A 96 7.28 8.10 24.82
N TYR A 97 7.57 7.43 25.93
CA TYR A 97 8.86 7.51 26.61
C TYR A 97 9.71 6.30 26.23
N LEU A 98 10.88 6.55 25.69
CA LEU A 98 11.82 5.51 25.27
C LEU A 98 13.18 5.76 25.89
N PRO A 99 13.94 4.69 26.23
CA PRO A 99 15.34 4.79 26.57
C PRO A 99 16.13 5.50 25.46
N LYS A 100 17.05 6.40 25.82
CA LYS A 100 17.83 7.19 24.85
C LYS A 100 18.56 6.33 23.81
N HIS A 101 19.13 5.20 24.24
CA HIS A 101 19.84 4.31 23.32
C HIS A 101 18.91 3.64 22.29
N LEU A 102 17.67 3.33 22.67
CA LEU A 102 16.68 2.74 21.76
C LEU A 102 16.20 3.79 20.75
N LEU A 103 15.97 5.02 21.20
CA LEU A 103 15.60 6.13 20.35
C LEU A 103 16.68 6.42 19.29
N ALA A 104 17.97 6.47 19.70
CA ALA A 104 19.08 6.68 18.77
C ALA A 104 19.12 5.60 17.68
N ARG A 105 18.96 4.33 18.06
CA ARG A 105 18.92 3.20 17.11
C ARG A 105 17.71 3.27 16.17
N ALA A 106 16.57 3.74 16.67
CA ALA A 106 15.38 3.94 15.83
C ALA A 106 15.62 5.06 14.81
N ASP A 107 16.25 6.16 15.21
CA ASP A 107 16.59 7.27 14.31
C ASP A 107 17.57 6.85 13.20
N GLU A 108 18.61 6.09 13.56
CA GLU A 108 19.53 5.53 12.58
C GLU A 108 18.83 4.57 11.58
N ALA A 109 17.92 3.73 12.07
CA ALA A 109 17.16 2.84 11.23
C ALA A 109 16.21 3.59 10.30
N ALA A 110 15.49 4.60 10.79
CA ALA A 110 14.64 5.46 9.99
C ALA A 110 15.42 6.18 8.89
N ALA A 111 16.58 6.74 9.22
CA ALA A 111 17.47 7.40 8.25
C ALA A 111 17.94 6.45 7.16
N ARG A 112 18.32 5.21 7.49
CA ARG A 112 18.72 4.20 6.49
C ARG A 112 17.57 3.82 5.54
N LEU A 113 16.33 3.89 6.02
CA LEU A 113 15.14 3.58 5.24
C LEU A 113 14.56 4.83 4.52
N GLY A 114 15.19 6.00 4.68
CA GLY A 114 14.74 7.26 4.07
C GLY A 114 13.38 7.74 4.59
N MET A 115 13.02 7.43 5.83
CA MET A 115 11.73 7.78 6.40
C MET A 115 11.85 8.62 7.68
N SER A 116 10.76 9.31 8.05
CA SER A 116 10.70 10.03 9.31
C SER A 116 10.64 9.09 10.51
N ARG A 117 11.03 9.59 11.70
CA ARG A 117 10.88 8.87 12.97
C ARG A 117 9.45 8.35 13.18
N SER A 118 8.46 9.21 12.97
CA SER A 118 7.04 8.85 13.14
C SER A 118 6.61 7.74 12.19
N SER A 119 7.02 7.82 10.92
CA SER A 119 6.75 6.77 9.93
C SER A 119 7.43 5.46 10.30
N PHE A 120 8.66 5.51 10.83
CA PHE A 120 9.38 4.32 11.29
C PHE A 120 8.67 3.64 12.47
N PHE A 121 8.20 4.40 13.46
CA PHE A 121 7.43 3.84 14.57
C PHE A 121 6.10 3.25 14.12
N GLY A 122 5.38 3.93 13.24
CA GLY A 122 4.15 3.39 12.65
C GLY A 122 4.39 2.04 11.96
N LEU A 123 5.45 1.97 11.15
CA LEU A 123 5.86 0.75 10.47
C LEU A 123 6.22 -0.37 11.44
N ALA A 124 7.00 -0.07 12.48
CA ALA A 124 7.42 -1.05 13.48
C ALA A 124 6.23 -1.63 14.26
N ILE A 125 5.31 -0.77 14.68
CA ILE A 125 4.08 -1.17 15.39
C ILE A 125 3.22 -2.05 14.48
N SER A 126 3.01 -1.67 13.24
CA SER A 126 2.22 -2.44 12.27
C SER A 126 2.82 -3.82 12.04
N ALA A 127 4.13 -3.89 11.88
CA ALA A 127 4.84 -5.16 11.71
C ALA A 127 4.68 -6.07 12.94
N MET A 128 4.72 -5.52 14.15
CA MET A 128 4.53 -6.26 15.39
C MET A 128 3.09 -6.77 15.54
N MET A 129 2.11 -6.01 15.08
CA MET A 129 0.69 -6.37 15.16
C MET A 129 0.24 -7.26 13.99
N GLY A 130 1.10 -7.53 13.02
CA GLY A 130 0.71 -8.23 11.80
C GLY A 130 -0.29 -7.45 10.92
N VAL A 131 -0.36 -6.13 11.11
CA VAL A 131 -1.21 -5.23 10.34
C VAL A 131 -0.35 -4.62 9.23
N ASP A 132 -0.72 -4.85 7.98
CA ASP A 132 -0.04 -4.23 6.86
C ASP A 132 -0.61 -2.83 6.61
N LEU A 133 0.10 -1.80 7.05
CA LEU A 133 -0.25 -0.40 6.79
C LEU A 133 0.21 0.08 5.41
N ARG A 134 1.04 -0.70 4.73
CA ARG A 134 1.54 -0.37 3.39
C ARG A 134 1.42 -1.59 2.50
N PRO A 135 0.38 -1.69 1.69
CA PRO A 135 0.34 -2.73 0.68
C PRO A 135 1.62 -2.68 -0.19
N GLY A 136 2.41 -3.74 -0.13
CA GLY A 136 3.58 -3.94 -0.97
C GLY A 136 4.96 -3.49 -0.44
N SER A 137 5.09 -2.68 0.60
CA SER A 137 6.41 -2.28 1.10
C SER A 137 7.02 -3.22 2.13
N LEU A 138 6.20 -3.95 2.88
CA LEU A 138 6.68 -4.89 3.92
C LEU A 138 7.10 -6.25 3.38
N ALA A 139 6.58 -6.68 2.25
CA ALA A 139 6.98 -7.95 1.63
C ALA A 139 8.47 -8.00 1.22
N ARG A 140 9.16 -6.85 1.17
CA ARG A 140 10.60 -6.77 0.87
C ARG A 140 11.50 -6.68 2.09
N LEU A 141 10.97 -6.38 3.25
CA LEU A 141 11.73 -6.42 4.49
C LEU A 141 11.70 -7.85 5.06
N LYS A 142 12.56 -8.71 4.53
CA LYS A 142 12.92 -9.94 5.24
C LYS A 142 13.58 -9.52 6.55
N TRP A 143 12.83 -9.49 7.61
CA TRP A 143 13.36 -9.41 8.96
C TRP A 143 14.12 -10.70 9.22
N SER A 144 15.45 -10.70 9.04
CA SER A 144 16.30 -11.68 9.67
C SER A 144 16.50 -11.21 11.11
N ALA A 145 15.73 -11.76 12.03
CA ALA A 145 16.08 -11.67 13.44
C ALA A 145 17.49 -12.25 13.59
N ALA A 146 18.47 -11.40 13.89
CA ALA A 146 19.77 -11.89 14.29
C ALA A 146 19.54 -12.79 15.50
N PRO A 147 20.06 -14.03 15.52
CA PRO A 147 19.89 -14.92 16.65
C PRO A 147 20.44 -14.22 17.89
N ALA A 148 19.60 -14.16 18.93
CA ALA A 148 20.01 -13.66 20.23
C ALA A 148 21.29 -14.41 20.63
N SER A 149 22.38 -13.69 20.78
CA SER A 149 23.62 -14.24 21.29
C SER A 149 23.34 -14.78 22.71
N LYS A 150 23.48 -16.09 22.86
CA LYS A 150 23.39 -16.74 24.18
C LYS A 150 24.36 -16.07 25.15
N PRO A 151 23.93 -15.73 26.37
CA PRO A 151 24.85 -15.22 27.36
C PRO A 151 25.91 -16.30 27.64
N LYS A 152 27.18 -15.92 27.53
CA LYS A 152 28.30 -16.78 28.01
C LYS A 152 28.15 -16.87 29.52
N THR A 153 27.71 -18.02 30.01
CA THR A 153 27.89 -18.40 31.41
C THR A 153 29.38 -18.62 31.67
N ARG A 154 29.87 -17.89 32.63
CA ARG A 154 31.11 -18.16 33.32
C ARG A 154 30.80 -19.03 34.53
#